data_56ee4006c4b11b05ed826cec3462558e
#
_entry.id   56ee4006c4b11b05ed826cec3462558e
#
_cell.length_a   1.000
_cell.length_b   1.000
_cell.length_c   1.000
_cell.angle_alpha   90.00
_cell.angle_beta   90.00
_cell.angle_gamma   90.00
#
_symmetry.space_group_name_H-M   'P 1'
#
loop_
_entity.id
_entity.type
_entity.pdbx_description
1 polymer ?
#
loop_
_entity_poly.entity_id
_entity_poly.type
_entity_poly.pdbx_seq_one_letter_code
_entity_poly.pdbx_strand_id
1 'polypeptide(L)'
;MKIISPVARALLATTACLSAALPLSAFAGPEEQAAQMHSRLTGVKPSIEVLTAMAQDIASGDAGAAAERAMENDAFYDVTLKNLVTPWTNRDGDNFAPLNDYTATVIGMVRDDVDFRQILSGDILYTGASGLGLPAYNNANNDHYEALEAAGYPLQTALERRTQSSVTGLPSEATAGVMTTRGGAKAFFYAGTNRAMFRFTLMNHLCRDLEQVHDTSRPPDRIRQDVSRSPGGDSRVFQNNCIGCHSGMDPMAQAFAYYNFEYDVDNDPTGENGRLDYNGAGEIDPATGSRVQAKNHINSATFPYGFVIPDDKWDNYWREGPNMHLGWSEVLPGSGNGAKSMGEELANSEAFAQCQVTKVFKQVCLRAPEDSSDRNRIDSITDSFTSNGYRLKQVYAETAAYCAGE
;
A
#
# COMPACT_ATOMS: atom_id res chain seq x y z
N MET A 1 29.05 8.66 98.43
CA MET A 1 27.80 9.28 98.94
C MET A 1 26.80 9.48 97.78
N LYS A 2 25.62 8.89 97.82
CA LYS A 2 24.43 8.97 96.95
C LYS A 2 24.61 8.35 95.53
N ILE A 3 24.22 7.12 95.29
CA ILE A 3 22.90 6.56 94.91
C ILE A 3 22.20 7.35 93.79
N ILE A 4 22.10 6.82 92.61
CA ILE A 4 20.92 6.94 91.74
C ILE A 4 20.78 5.67 90.89
N SER A 5 19.57 5.12 90.95
CA SER A 5 19.06 3.87 90.40
C SER A 5 18.94 3.87 88.86
N PRO A 6 18.99 2.70 88.20
CA PRO A 6 18.80 2.57 86.77
C PRO A 6 17.30 2.42 86.42
N VAL A 7 16.86 3.20 85.49
CA VAL A 7 15.53 3.06 84.84
C VAL A 7 15.68 2.16 83.65
N ALA A 8 14.99 1.01 83.69
CA ALA A 8 14.85 0.10 82.59
C ALA A 8 14.02 0.73 81.46
N ARG A 9 14.56 0.75 80.26
CA ARG A 9 13.80 1.05 79.05
C ARG A 9 13.57 -0.24 78.27
N ALA A 10 12.35 -0.69 78.24
CA ALA A 10 11.89 -1.72 77.34
C ALA A 10 11.84 -1.20 75.90
N LEU A 11 12.66 -1.80 75.04
CA LEU A 11 12.54 -1.62 73.56
C LEU A 11 11.43 -2.55 73.05
N LEU A 12 10.30 -2.00 72.63
CA LEU A 12 9.35 -2.70 71.77
C LEU A 12 9.93 -2.70 70.33
N ALA A 13 10.36 -3.86 69.87
CA ALA A 13 10.69 -4.06 68.47
C ALA A 13 9.41 -4.28 67.66
N THR A 14 8.92 -3.26 66.98
CA THR A 14 7.86 -3.35 65.97
C THR A 14 8.49 -3.85 64.67
N THR A 15 8.29 -5.13 64.35
CA THR A 15 8.63 -5.73 63.08
C THR A 15 7.64 -5.28 62.04
N ALA A 16 7.98 -4.25 61.27
CA ALA A 16 7.21 -3.85 60.09
C ALA A 16 7.49 -4.84 58.97
N CYS A 17 6.54 -5.74 58.68
CA CYS A 17 6.54 -6.50 57.44
C CYS A 17 6.30 -5.56 56.29
N LEU A 18 7.35 -5.11 55.61
CA LEU A 18 7.27 -4.53 54.27
C LEU A 18 6.93 -5.67 53.30
N SER A 19 5.64 -5.83 53.02
CA SER A 19 5.18 -6.56 51.83
C SER A 19 5.62 -5.78 50.62
N ALA A 20 6.73 -6.13 49.98
CA ALA A 20 7.10 -5.68 48.65
C ALA A 20 6.02 -6.23 47.70
N ALA A 21 5.00 -5.42 47.40
CA ALA A 21 4.11 -5.64 46.28
C ALA A 21 4.99 -5.44 45.03
N LEU A 22 5.57 -6.54 44.50
CA LEU A 22 6.06 -6.56 43.14
C LEU A 22 4.85 -6.17 42.25
N PRO A 23 5.00 -5.23 41.31
CA PRO A 23 3.97 -5.04 40.33
C PRO A 23 3.86 -6.35 39.55
N LEU A 24 2.84 -7.14 39.82
CA LEU A 24 2.38 -8.17 38.92
C LEU A 24 2.01 -7.39 37.65
N SER A 25 2.82 -7.46 36.61
CA SER A 25 2.40 -7.13 35.27
C SER A 25 1.18 -7.99 35.00
N ALA A 26 0.00 -7.41 35.15
CA ALA A 26 -1.23 -8.09 34.82
C ALA A 26 -1.23 -8.24 33.29
N PHE A 27 -0.77 -9.39 32.80
CA PHE A 27 -1.04 -9.74 31.41
C PHE A 27 -2.56 -9.78 31.25
N ALA A 28 -3.06 -9.13 30.19
CA ALA A 28 -4.47 -9.20 29.84
C ALA A 28 -4.90 -10.68 29.74
N GLY A 29 -6.03 -11.02 30.33
CA GLY A 29 -6.60 -12.37 30.20
C GLY A 29 -7.06 -12.65 28.77
N PRO A 30 -7.38 -13.90 28.41
CA PRO A 30 -7.82 -14.25 27.06
C PRO A 30 -9.04 -13.44 26.59
N GLU A 31 -9.95 -13.04 27.48
CA GLU A 31 -11.13 -12.26 27.14
C GLU A 31 -10.77 -10.81 26.80
N GLU A 32 -9.88 -10.18 27.58
CA GLU A 32 -9.38 -8.84 27.31
C GLU A 32 -8.55 -8.81 26.02
N GLN A 33 -7.70 -9.82 25.81
CA GLN A 33 -6.94 -9.96 24.56
C GLN A 33 -7.87 -10.11 23.36
N ALA A 34 -8.92 -10.92 23.46
CA ALA A 34 -9.91 -11.11 22.41
C ALA A 34 -10.67 -9.80 22.09
N ALA A 35 -11.09 -9.08 23.12
CA ALA A 35 -11.80 -7.80 22.95
C ALA A 35 -10.89 -6.75 22.28
N GLN A 36 -9.63 -6.68 22.69
CA GLN A 36 -8.65 -5.76 22.11
C GLN A 36 -8.33 -6.14 20.66
N MET A 37 -8.06 -7.42 20.39
CA MET A 37 -7.79 -7.93 19.03
C MET A 37 -8.93 -7.62 18.07
N HIS A 38 -10.18 -7.93 18.46
CA HIS A 38 -11.34 -7.65 17.65
C HIS A 38 -11.48 -6.16 17.35
N SER A 39 -11.37 -5.31 18.39
CA SER A 39 -11.51 -3.87 18.24
C SER A 39 -10.41 -3.26 17.36
N ARG A 40 -9.18 -3.77 17.41
CA ARG A 40 -8.07 -3.34 16.56
C ARG A 40 -8.25 -3.76 15.09
N LEU A 41 -8.81 -4.96 14.86
CA LEU A 41 -9.05 -5.48 13.52
C LEU A 41 -10.29 -4.89 12.84
N THR A 42 -11.30 -4.50 13.61
CA THR A 42 -12.61 -4.11 13.04
C THR A 42 -13.03 -2.68 13.34
N GLY A 43 -12.45 -2.05 14.37
CA GLY A 43 -12.89 -0.76 14.87
C GLY A 43 -14.19 -0.81 15.72
N VAL A 44 -14.78 -2.01 15.91
CA VAL A 44 -16.02 -2.21 16.68
C VAL A 44 -15.84 -3.25 17.78
N LYS A 45 -16.73 -3.26 18.76
CA LYS A 45 -16.72 -4.27 19.83
C LYS A 45 -17.28 -5.60 19.32
N PRO A 46 -16.73 -6.76 19.77
CA PRO A 46 -17.30 -8.06 19.44
C PRO A 46 -18.67 -8.27 20.10
N SER A 47 -19.51 -9.13 19.53
CA SER A 47 -20.64 -9.71 20.24
C SER A 47 -20.15 -10.63 21.38
N ILE A 48 -21.01 -10.96 22.33
CA ILE A 48 -20.64 -11.85 23.45
C ILE A 48 -20.22 -13.23 22.93
N GLU A 49 -20.91 -13.74 21.91
CA GLU A 49 -20.63 -15.03 21.29
C GLU A 49 -19.24 -15.03 20.62
N VAL A 50 -18.94 -14.00 19.82
CA VAL A 50 -17.64 -13.84 19.16
C VAL A 50 -16.54 -13.66 20.20
N LEU A 51 -16.75 -12.81 21.22
CA LEU A 51 -15.78 -12.59 22.29
C LEU A 51 -15.42 -13.91 23.00
N THR A 52 -16.46 -14.67 23.38
CA THR A 52 -16.26 -15.96 24.09
C THR A 52 -15.50 -16.97 23.21
N ALA A 53 -15.86 -17.08 21.93
CA ALA A 53 -15.17 -17.99 21.01
C ALA A 53 -13.70 -17.58 20.79
N MET A 54 -13.43 -16.29 20.58
CA MET A 54 -12.06 -15.77 20.45
C MET A 54 -11.24 -15.98 21.73
N ALA A 55 -11.84 -15.77 22.91
CA ALA A 55 -11.15 -16.02 24.18
C ALA A 55 -10.81 -17.50 24.36
N GLN A 56 -11.64 -18.42 23.90
CA GLN A 56 -11.35 -19.85 23.89
C GLN A 56 -10.20 -20.20 22.94
N ASP A 57 -10.20 -19.63 21.73
CA ASP A 57 -9.10 -19.80 20.76
C ASP A 57 -7.78 -19.32 21.37
N ILE A 58 -7.73 -18.15 21.99
CA ILE A 58 -6.54 -17.60 22.65
C ILE A 58 -6.11 -18.48 23.83
N ALA A 59 -7.04 -18.92 24.68
CA ALA A 59 -6.75 -19.76 25.82
C ALA A 59 -6.18 -21.14 25.40
N SER A 60 -6.55 -21.64 24.23
CA SER A 60 -5.97 -22.86 23.64
C SER A 60 -4.61 -22.65 22.97
N GLY A 61 -4.10 -21.41 22.89
CA GLY A 61 -2.85 -21.04 22.25
C GLY A 61 -2.97 -20.72 20.77
N ASP A 62 -4.19 -20.59 20.22
CA ASP A 62 -4.45 -20.28 18.83
C ASP A 62 -5.00 -18.85 18.66
N ALA A 63 -4.13 -17.87 18.90
CA ALA A 63 -4.46 -16.46 18.70
C ALA A 63 -4.68 -16.11 17.20
N GLY A 64 -4.14 -16.92 16.28
CA GLY A 64 -4.38 -16.78 14.85
C GLY A 64 -5.84 -17.06 14.49
N ALA A 65 -6.41 -18.17 14.99
CA ALA A 65 -7.83 -18.49 14.79
C ALA A 65 -8.75 -17.40 15.38
N ALA A 66 -8.40 -16.84 16.56
CA ALA A 66 -9.13 -15.73 17.13
C ALA A 66 -9.13 -14.50 16.19
N ALA A 67 -7.98 -14.16 15.60
CA ALA A 67 -7.89 -13.05 14.66
C ALA A 67 -8.68 -13.31 13.36
N GLU A 68 -8.63 -14.52 12.83
CA GLU A 68 -9.44 -14.90 11.65
C GLU A 68 -10.92 -14.74 11.92
N ARG A 69 -11.39 -15.18 13.10
CA ARG A 69 -12.78 -15.00 13.53
C ARG A 69 -13.18 -13.52 13.64
N ALA A 70 -12.29 -12.66 14.11
CA ALA A 70 -12.53 -11.22 14.14
C ALA A 70 -12.67 -10.64 12.72
N MET A 71 -11.86 -11.11 11.77
CA MET A 71 -11.90 -10.65 10.37
C MET A 71 -13.13 -11.14 9.58
N GLU A 72 -13.95 -12.03 10.15
CA GLU A 72 -15.26 -12.35 9.57
C GLU A 72 -16.31 -11.23 9.77
N ASN A 73 -16.02 -10.24 10.62
CA ASN A 73 -16.88 -9.08 10.80
C ASN A 73 -16.77 -8.14 9.60
N ASP A 74 -17.90 -7.73 9.03
CA ASP A 74 -17.96 -6.81 7.87
C ASP A 74 -17.15 -5.54 8.08
N ALA A 75 -17.06 -5.03 9.31
CA ALA A 75 -16.31 -3.82 9.63
C ALA A 75 -14.80 -3.95 9.36
N PHE A 76 -14.25 -5.17 9.30
CA PHE A 76 -12.86 -5.36 8.86
C PHE A 76 -12.68 -4.88 7.40
N TYR A 77 -13.65 -5.17 6.54
CA TYR A 77 -13.63 -4.79 5.12
C TYR A 77 -14.11 -3.36 4.91
N ASP A 78 -15.22 -2.98 5.56
CA ASP A 78 -15.91 -1.71 5.35
C ASP A 78 -15.24 -0.53 6.05
N VAL A 79 -14.48 -0.78 7.12
CA VAL A 79 -13.82 0.25 7.92
C VAL A 79 -12.30 0.09 7.85
N THR A 80 -11.77 -1.03 8.33
CA THR A 80 -10.32 -1.19 8.52
C THR A 80 -9.57 -1.22 7.19
N LEU A 81 -9.93 -2.09 6.27
CA LEU A 81 -9.29 -2.16 4.95
C LEU A 81 -9.58 -0.91 4.12
N LYS A 82 -10.81 -0.41 4.14
CA LYS A 82 -11.17 0.79 3.40
C LYS A 82 -10.33 1.99 3.85
N ASN A 83 -10.21 2.22 5.17
CA ASN A 83 -9.39 3.31 5.72
C ASN A 83 -7.88 3.15 5.44
N LEU A 84 -7.38 1.91 5.35
CA LEU A 84 -6.00 1.66 4.96
C LEU A 84 -5.74 2.07 3.50
N VAL A 85 -6.67 1.72 2.60
CA VAL A 85 -6.45 1.77 1.15
C VAL A 85 -6.88 3.11 0.55
N THR A 86 -7.92 3.77 1.06
CA THR A 86 -8.41 5.04 0.52
C THR A 86 -7.30 6.09 0.31
N PRO A 87 -6.35 6.28 1.25
CA PRO A 87 -5.22 7.20 1.05
C PRO A 87 -4.32 6.86 -0.14
N TRP A 88 -4.32 5.61 -0.61
CA TRP A 88 -3.50 5.21 -1.76
C TRP A 88 -4.11 5.63 -3.10
N THR A 89 -5.35 6.11 -3.10
CA THR A 89 -6.13 6.46 -4.30
C THR A 89 -6.22 7.95 -4.55
N ASN A 90 -5.45 8.76 -3.80
CA ASN A 90 -5.39 10.20 -3.99
C ASN A 90 -4.00 10.75 -3.61
N ARG A 91 -3.66 11.94 -4.14
CA ARG A 91 -2.33 12.54 -3.92
C ARG A 91 -2.15 13.17 -2.55
N ASP A 92 -3.25 13.53 -1.91
CA ASP A 92 -3.24 14.16 -0.59
C ASP A 92 -3.11 13.12 0.51
N GLY A 93 -3.34 11.84 0.20
CA GLY A 93 -3.23 10.73 1.13
C GLY A 93 -4.31 10.77 2.21
N ASP A 94 -5.48 11.33 1.91
CA ASP A 94 -6.58 11.45 2.86
C ASP A 94 -7.60 10.29 2.75
N ASN A 95 -8.46 10.18 3.74
CA ASN A 95 -9.50 9.13 3.85
C ASN A 95 -10.86 9.56 3.30
N PHE A 96 -10.97 10.73 2.64
CA PHE A 96 -12.25 11.29 2.20
C PHE A 96 -12.59 10.98 0.74
N ALA A 97 -11.71 10.29 0.01
CA ALA A 97 -12.03 9.84 -1.32
C ALA A 97 -13.13 8.76 -1.30
N PRO A 98 -14.10 8.80 -2.25
CA PRO A 98 -15.14 7.78 -2.32
C PRO A 98 -14.57 6.41 -2.68
N LEU A 99 -15.33 5.37 -2.35
CA LEU A 99 -15.02 4.02 -2.82
C LEU A 99 -14.84 4.04 -4.35
N ASN A 100 -13.83 3.34 -4.83
CA ASN A 100 -13.50 3.26 -6.25
C ASN A 100 -12.94 1.89 -6.60
N ASP A 101 -12.65 1.65 -7.88
CA ASP A 101 -12.16 0.37 -8.39
C ASP A 101 -10.81 -0.05 -7.78
N TYR A 102 -9.93 0.90 -7.45
CA TYR A 102 -8.67 0.61 -6.78
C TYR A 102 -8.94 0.06 -5.37
N THR A 103 -9.68 0.80 -4.53
CA THR A 103 -9.98 0.43 -3.15
C THR A 103 -10.75 -0.89 -3.09
N ALA A 104 -11.80 -1.04 -3.91
CA ALA A 104 -12.59 -2.27 -3.99
C ALA A 104 -11.73 -3.48 -4.39
N THR A 105 -10.79 -3.29 -5.32
CA THR A 105 -9.89 -4.37 -5.76
C THR A 105 -8.98 -4.83 -4.63
N VAL A 106 -8.37 -3.91 -3.87
CA VAL A 106 -7.53 -4.30 -2.73
C VAL A 106 -8.34 -5.05 -1.66
N ILE A 107 -9.54 -4.54 -1.31
CA ILE A 107 -10.42 -5.18 -0.33
C ILE A 107 -10.80 -6.59 -0.80
N GLY A 108 -11.20 -6.74 -2.06
CA GLY A 108 -11.56 -8.04 -2.63
C GLY A 108 -10.38 -9.03 -2.66
N MET A 109 -9.19 -8.56 -3.00
CA MET A 109 -7.97 -9.40 -2.97
C MET A 109 -7.65 -9.92 -1.57
N VAL A 110 -7.80 -9.09 -0.53
CA VAL A 110 -7.61 -9.51 0.86
C VAL A 110 -8.70 -10.50 1.28
N ARG A 111 -9.97 -10.23 0.93
CA ARG A 111 -11.09 -11.12 1.24
C ARG A 111 -10.89 -12.53 0.65
N ASP A 112 -10.49 -12.59 -0.62
CA ASP A 112 -10.35 -13.85 -1.36
C ASP A 112 -8.97 -14.48 -1.19
N ASP A 113 -8.14 -13.89 -0.33
CA ASP A 113 -6.81 -14.39 0.01
C ASP A 113 -5.91 -14.60 -1.23
N VAL A 114 -5.99 -13.67 -2.17
CA VAL A 114 -5.23 -13.69 -3.43
C VAL A 114 -3.76 -13.38 -3.16
N ASP A 115 -2.84 -13.97 -3.94
CA ASP A 115 -1.43 -13.54 -3.95
C ASP A 115 -1.34 -12.03 -4.17
N PHE A 116 -0.95 -11.32 -3.11
CA PHE A 116 -1.02 -9.86 -3.08
C PHE A 116 -0.06 -9.17 -4.06
N ARG A 117 0.90 -9.90 -4.63
CA ARG A 117 1.75 -9.37 -5.71
C ARG A 117 0.95 -8.99 -6.95
N GLN A 118 -0.20 -9.65 -7.17
CA GLN A 118 -1.10 -9.31 -8.28
C GLN A 118 -1.67 -7.89 -8.20
N ILE A 119 -1.51 -7.20 -7.06
CA ILE A 119 -1.91 -5.80 -6.93
C ILE A 119 -1.21 -4.87 -7.93
N LEU A 120 0.00 -5.23 -8.39
CA LEU A 120 0.79 -4.44 -9.34
C LEU A 120 0.90 -5.07 -10.74
N SER A 121 0.46 -6.32 -10.92
CA SER A 121 0.65 -7.01 -12.21
C SER A 121 -0.56 -7.83 -12.67
N GLY A 122 -1.57 -8.03 -11.81
CA GLY A 122 -2.69 -8.90 -12.09
C GLY A 122 -3.67 -8.31 -13.10
N ASP A 123 -4.28 -9.19 -13.90
CA ASP A 123 -5.49 -8.88 -14.68
C ASP A 123 -6.71 -9.08 -13.77
N ILE A 124 -6.84 -8.25 -12.76
CA ILE A 124 -7.80 -8.39 -11.65
C ILE A 124 -8.49 -7.07 -11.33
N LEU A 125 -9.78 -7.16 -11.09
CA LEU A 125 -10.64 -6.07 -10.63
C LEU A 125 -11.73 -6.63 -9.74
N TYR A 126 -12.28 -5.83 -8.83
CA TYR A 126 -13.49 -6.19 -8.07
C TYR A 126 -14.57 -5.13 -8.27
N THR A 127 -15.76 -5.58 -8.61
CA THR A 127 -16.96 -4.76 -8.77
C THR A 127 -18.03 -5.20 -7.78
N GLY A 128 -19.08 -4.43 -7.60
CA GLY A 128 -20.28 -4.91 -6.93
C GLY A 128 -20.88 -6.09 -7.69
N ALA A 129 -21.37 -7.08 -6.94
CA ALA A 129 -21.96 -8.31 -7.50
C ALA A 129 -23.21 -8.01 -8.34
N SER A 130 -23.46 -8.86 -9.30
CA SER A 130 -24.69 -8.80 -10.11
C SER A 130 -25.93 -9.00 -9.22
N GLY A 131 -27.00 -8.23 -9.49
CA GLY A 131 -28.26 -8.34 -8.73
C GLY A 131 -28.40 -7.36 -7.56
N LEU A 132 -27.38 -6.56 -7.24
CA LEU A 132 -27.46 -5.52 -6.21
C LEU A 132 -28.19 -4.24 -6.65
N GLY A 133 -28.66 -4.16 -7.91
CA GLY A 133 -29.36 -3.00 -8.43
C GLY A 133 -28.46 -1.77 -8.67
N LEU A 134 -27.15 -1.97 -8.71
CA LEU A 134 -26.16 -0.91 -8.94
C LEU A 134 -26.13 -0.52 -10.44
N PRO A 135 -25.74 0.74 -10.75
CA PRO A 135 -25.32 1.08 -12.10
C PRO A 135 -24.27 0.09 -12.62
N ALA A 136 -24.28 -0.24 -13.90
CA ALA A 136 -23.23 -1.07 -14.47
C ALA A 136 -21.86 -0.42 -14.27
N TYR A 137 -20.80 -1.24 -14.03
CA TYR A 137 -19.44 -0.74 -14.01
C TYR A 137 -19.12 -0.02 -15.33
N ASN A 138 -18.50 1.14 -15.22
CA ASN A 138 -18.07 1.95 -16.34
C ASN A 138 -16.68 2.50 -16.09
N ASN A 139 -15.76 2.32 -17.03
CA ASN A 139 -14.38 2.81 -16.91
C ASN A 139 -14.24 4.35 -17.12
N ALA A 140 -15.35 5.08 -17.38
CA ALA A 140 -15.36 6.53 -17.57
C ALA A 140 -15.95 7.33 -16.40
N ASN A 141 -16.51 6.66 -15.37
CA ASN A 141 -17.02 7.33 -14.18
C ASN A 141 -16.92 6.42 -12.94
N ASN A 142 -17.28 6.93 -11.77
CA ASN A 142 -17.24 6.18 -10.50
C ASN A 142 -18.63 5.79 -9.98
N ASP A 143 -19.70 5.99 -10.73
CA ASP A 143 -21.10 5.86 -10.32
C ASP A 143 -21.40 4.49 -9.70
N HIS A 144 -20.78 3.43 -10.23
CA HIS A 144 -20.94 2.06 -9.74
C HIS A 144 -20.50 1.92 -8.26
N TYR A 145 -19.34 2.46 -7.91
CA TYR A 145 -18.76 2.34 -6.57
C TYR A 145 -19.38 3.33 -5.59
N GLU A 146 -19.75 4.53 -6.06
CA GLU A 146 -20.47 5.51 -5.24
C GLU A 146 -21.87 5.00 -4.89
N ALA A 147 -22.55 4.34 -5.82
CA ALA A 147 -23.82 3.69 -5.54
C ALA A 147 -23.68 2.50 -4.60
N LEU A 148 -22.61 1.70 -4.74
CA LEU A 148 -22.30 0.59 -3.83
C LEU A 148 -22.08 1.09 -2.39
N GLU A 149 -21.30 2.14 -2.24
CA GLU A 149 -21.02 2.78 -0.96
C GLU A 149 -22.28 3.42 -0.34
N ALA A 150 -23.03 4.17 -1.14
CA ALA A 150 -24.28 4.83 -0.70
C ALA A 150 -25.35 3.82 -0.28
N ALA A 151 -25.40 2.65 -0.89
CA ALA A 151 -26.32 1.58 -0.53
C ALA A 151 -25.94 0.89 0.80
N GLY A 152 -24.71 1.05 1.29
CA GLY A 152 -24.24 0.45 2.53
C GLY A 152 -24.16 -1.09 2.48
N TYR A 153 -23.96 -1.67 1.32
CA TYR A 153 -23.76 -3.12 1.21
C TYR A 153 -22.42 -3.52 1.83
N PRO A 154 -22.36 -4.60 2.66
CA PRO A 154 -21.10 -5.10 3.21
C PRO A 154 -20.14 -5.51 2.08
N LEU A 155 -18.95 -4.91 2.02
CA LEU A 155 -17.96 -5.19 0.97
C LEU A 155 -17.48 -6.64 0.99
N GLN A 156 -17.53 -7.30 2.16
CA GLN A 156 -17.22 -8.71 2.30
C GLN A 156 -18.07 -9.58 1.36
N THR A 157 -19.35 -9.30 1.24
CA THR A 157 -20.30 -10.11 0.46
C THR A 157 -20.70 -9.46 -0.87
N ALA A 158 -20.61 -8.14 -0.95
CA ALA A 158 -21.06 -7.39 -2.12
C ALA A 158 -20.03 -7.35 -3.27
N LEU A 159 -18.76 -7.59 -3.02
CA LEU A 159 -17.72 -7.55 -4.06
C LEU A 159 -17.66 -8.87 -4.85
N GLU A 160 -17.52 -8.77 -6.16
CA GLU A 160 -17.31 -9.88 -7.09
C GLU A 160 -16.01 -9.69 -7.86
N ARG A 161 -15.19 -10.76 -7.91
CA ARG A 161 -13.94 -10.76 -8.69
C ARG A 161 -14.24 -10.75 -10.19
N ARG A 162 -13.54 -9.88 -10.92
CA ARG A 162 -13.62 -9.75 -12.37
C ARG A 162 -12.23 -9.82 -12.99
N THR A 163 -12.15 -10.18 -14.25
CA THR A 163 -10.97 -9.98 -15.07
C THR A 163 -10.96 -8.53 -15.55
N GLN A 164 -9.93 -7.76 -15.18
CA GLN A 164 -9.86 -6.32 -15.49
C GLN A 164 -10.00 -6.05 -16.98
N SER A 165 -9.25 -6.77 -17.82
CA SER A 165 -9.31 -6.63 -19.27
C SER A 165 -10.74 -6.84 -19.83
N SER A 166 -11.53 -7.76 -19.24
CA SER A 166 -12.87 -8.07 -19.72
C SER A 166 -13.90 -6.96 -19.46
N VAL A 167 -13.69 -6.14 -18.43
CA VAL A 167 -14.63 -5.08 -18.03
C VAL A 167 -14.17 -3.66 -18.42
N THR A 168 -12.86 -3.47 -18.59
CA THR A 168 -12.30 -2.16 -18.99
C THR A 168 -12.06 -2.03 -20.48
N GLY A 169 -11.93 -3.17 -21.19
CA GLY A 169 -11.52 -3.20 -22.61
C GLY A 169 -10.01 -3.05 -22.83
N LEU A 170 -9.20 -2.96 -21.76
CA LEU A 170 -7.74 -3.00 -21.90
C LEU A 170 -7.29 -4.37 -22.41
N PRO A 171 -6.28 -4.45 -23.29
CA PRO A 171 -5.61 -5.71 -23.56
C PRO A 171 -5.06 -6.34 -22.27
N SER A 172 -5.10 -7.67 -22.15
CA SER A 172 -4.66 -8.37 -20.94
C SER A 172 -3.17 -8.15 -20.61
N GLU A 173 -2.34 -7.89 -21.62
CA GLU A 173 -0.94 -7.51 -21.46
C GLU A 173 -0.75 -6.09 -20.93
N ALA A 174 -1.77 -5.24 -21.10
CA ALA A 174 -1.76 -3.84 -20.60
C ALA A 174 -2.38 -3.69 -19.21
N THR A 175 -2.94 -4.75 -18.63
CA THR A 175 -3.43 -4.70 -17.25
C THR A 175 -2.27 -4.85 -16.26
N ALA A 176 -2.30 -4.06 -15.19
CA ALA A 176 -1.26 -4.04 -14.16
C ALA A 176 -1.88 -3.76 -12.78
N GLY A 177 -2.82 -4.60 -12.40
CA GLY A 177 -3.50 -4.49 -11.11
C GLY A 177 -4.12 -3.10 -10.88
N VAL A 178 -3.88 -2.56 -9.70
CA VAL A 178 -4.46 -1.26 -9.31
C VAL A 178 -3.86 -0.06 -10.05
N MET A 179 -2.67 -0.20 -10.63
CA MET A 179 -2.05 0.87 -11.43
C MET A 179 -2.83 1.18 -12.71
N THR A 180 -3.60 0.23 -13.21
CA THR A 180 -4.41 0.36 -14.43
C THR A 180 -5.91 0.38 -14.14
N THR A 181 -6.31 0.62 -12.90
CA THR A 181 -7.69 0.99 -12.55
C THR A 181 -7.97 2.43 -12.95
N ARG A 182 -9.25 2.77 -13.12
CA ARG A 182 -9.66 4.15 -13.38
C ARG A 182 -9.29 5.07 -12.20
N GLY A 183 -9.51 4.61 -10.96
CA GLY A 183 -9.18 5.37 -9.75
C GLY A 183 -7.68 5.68 -9.65
N GLY A 184 -6.82 4.69 -9.93
CA GLY A 184 -5.37 4.89 -10.00
C GLY A 184 -4.96 5.85 -11.11
N ALA A 185 -5.55 5.71 -12.28
CA ALA A 185 -5.27 6.60 -13.41
C ALA A 185 -5.75 8.04 -13.16
N LYS A 186 -6.94 8.24 -12.59
CA LYS A 186 -7.44 9.55 -12.18
C LYS A 186 -6.51 10.19 -11.16
N ALA A 187 -6.07 9.45 -10.16
CA ALA A 187 -5.19 9.97 -9.13
C ALA A 187 -3.82 10.41 -9.67
N PHE A 188 -3.22 9.62 -10.58
CA PHE A 188 -1.79 9.73 -10.85
C PHE A 188 -1.44 10.09 -12.30
N PHE A 189 -2.30 9.80 -13.29
CA PHE A 189 -2.12 10.30 -14.66
C PHE A 189 -2.85 11.61 -14.93
N TYR A 190 -3.94 11.91 -14.21
CA TYR A 190 -4.59 13.22 -14.27
C TYR A 190 -3.60 14.32 -13.87
N ALA A 191 -3.52 15.40 -14.64
CA ALA A 191 -2.60 16.52 -14.40
C ALA A 191 -1.15 16.08 -14.05
N GLY A 192 -0.73 14.89 -14.48
CA GLY A 192 0.59 14.32 -14.22
C GLY A 192 1.08 13.47 -15.37
N THR A 193 2.35 13.13 -15.32
CA THR A 193 2.96 12.21 -16.25
C THR A 193 3.12 10.82 -15.62
N ASN A 194 3.65 9.87 -16.38
CA ASN A 194 4.07 8.56 -15.92
C ASN A 194 4.96 8.58 -14.66
N ARG A 195 5.69 9.66 -14.42
CA ARG A 195 6.51 9.83 -13.20
C ARG A 195 5.67 9.91 -11.93
N ALA A 196 4.50 10.57 -11.98
CA ALA A 196 3.61 10.60 -10.84
C ALA A 196 3.06 9.22 -10.52
N MET A 197 2.58 8.46 -11.52
CA MET A 197 2.14 7.07 -11.32
C MET A 197 3.26 6.23 -10.68
N PHE A 198 4.47 6.30 -11.19
CA PHE A 198 5.59 5.56 -10.66
C PHE A 198 5.93 5.95 -9.21
N ARG A 199 6.02 7.26 -8.91
CA ARG A 199 6.30 7.77 -7.56
C ARG A 199 5.28 7.27 -6.54
N PHE A 200 3.98 7.43 -6.84
CA PHE A 200 2.92 6.99 -5.92
C PHE A 200 2.85 5.47 -5.80
N THR A 201 3.22 4.72 -6.84
CA THR A 201 3.38 3.27 -6.74
C THR A 201 4.49 2.89 -5.76
N LEU A 202 5.64 3.58 -5.78
CA LEU A 202 6.70 3.37 -4.79
C LEU A 202 6.23 3.71 -3.37
N MET A 203 5.58 4.85 -3.18
CA MET A 203 5.08 5.28 -1.87
C MET A 203 4.05 4.29 -1.32
N ASN A 204 3.10 3.87 -2.16
CA ASN A 204 2.00 3.02 -1.75
C ASN A 204 2.39 1.55 -1.59
N HIS A 205 3.39 1.06 -2.31
CA HIS A 205 3.66 -0.39 -2.34
C HIS A 205 5.07 -0.79 -1.89
N LEU A 206 6.04 0.12 -1.93
CA LEU A 206 7.38 -0.11 -1.41
C LEU A 206 7.71 0.75 -0.18
N CYS A 207 6.79 1.61 0.27
CA CYS A 207 6.99 2.54 1.38
C CYS A 207 8.24 3.43 1.20
N ARG A 208 8.49 3.85 -0.03
CA ARG A 208 9.61 4.72 -0.38
C ARG A 208 9.13 5.90 -1.22
N ASP A 209 9.59 7.11 -0.88
CA ASP A 209 9.51 8.26 -1.77
C ASP A 209 10.84 8.42 -2.52
N LEU A 210 10.83 9.20 -3.59
CA LEU A 210 11.98 9.41 -4.47
C LEU A 210 13.21 9.97 -3.74
N GLU A 211 13.01 10.76 -2.68
CA GLU A 211 14.11 11.28 -1.86
C GLU A 211 14.86 10.16 -1.12
N GLN A 212 14.16 9.10 -0.72
CA GLN A 212 14.74 7.96 -0.02
C GLN A 212 15.52 7.01 -0.93
N VAL A 213 15.23 7.04 -2.23
CA VAL A 213 15.90 6.24 -3.26
C VAL A 213 16.77 7.11 -4.18
N HIS A 214 17.10 8.31 -3.74
CA HIS A 214 17.97 9.24 -4.45
C HIS A 214 19.35 8.62 -4.67
N ASP A 215 19.78 8.54 -5.95
CA ASP A 215 21.05 7.93 -6.33
C ASP A 215 21.67 8.66 -7.53
N THR A 216 22.75 9.40 -7.29
CA THR A 216 23.50 10.12 -8.31
C THR A 216 24.56 9.26 -9.01
N SER A 217 24.74 8.01 -8.58
CA SER A 217 25.69 7.07 -9.21
C SER A 217 25.11 6.36 -10.41
N ARG A 218 23.78 6.46 -10.66
CA ARG A 218 23.13 5.85 -11.81
C ARG A 218 23.28 6.71 -13.07
N PRO A 219 23.35 6.09 -14.27
CA PRO A 219 23.44 6.82 -15.52
C PRO A 219 22.24 7.76 -15.73
N PRO A 220 22.44 9.03 -16.11
CA PRO A 220 21.35 9.96 -16.41
C PRO A 220 20.90 9.92 -17.87
N ASP A 221 21.11 8.83 -18.57
CA ASP A 221 20.94 8.65 -20.03
C ASP A 221 19.46 8.60 -20.47
N ARG A 222 18.54 8.25 -19.54
CA ARG A 222 17.10 8.19 -19.79
C ARG A 222 16.31 9.40 -19.30
N ILE A 223 16.98 10.47 -18.86
CA ILE A 223 16.29 11.69 -18.41
C ILE A 223 15.69 12.39 -19.63
N ARG A 224 14.37 12.58 -19.58
CA ARG A 224 13.60 13.07 -20.73
C ARG A 224 13.85 14.54 -21.04
N GLN A 225 13.53 14.93 -22.27
CA GLN A 225 13.63 16.31 -22.78
C GLN A 225 12.74 17.32 -22.03
N ASP A 226 11.64 16.88 -21.43
CA ASP A 226 10.68 17.73 -20.69
C ASP A 226 11.18 18.13 -19.30
N VAL A 227 12.29 17.56 -18.82
CA VAL A 227 12.84 17.94 -17.53
C VAL A 227 13.48 19.32 -17.61
N SER A 228 12.98 20.25 -16.79
CA SER A 228 13.68 21.53 -16.59
C SER A 228 15.01 21.27 -15.89
N ARG A 229 16.11 21.50 -16.56
CA ARG A 229 17.46 21.38 -15.98
C ARG A 229 17.77 22.45 -14.95
N SER A 230 16.87 23.42 -14.82
CA SER A 230 17.17 24.58 -14.04
C SER A 230 15.91 25.35 -13.66
N PRO A 231 15.45 25.27 -12.41
CA PRO A 231 14.63 26.32 -11.86
C PRO A 231 15.40 27.64 -11.98
N GLY A 232 14.97 28.54 -12.84
CA GLY A 232 15.62 29.83 -13.03
C GLY A 232 16.90 29.85 -13.88
N GLY A 233 17.22 28.80 -14.65
CA GLY A 233 18.31 28.81 -15.63
C GLY A 233 19.66 28.26 -15.14
N ASP A 234 19.75 27.65 -13.94
CA ASP A 234 21.00 27.11 -13.40
C ASP A 234 21.05 25.58 -13.42
N SER A 235 21.79 25.00 -14.38
CA SER A 235 21.95 23.54 -14.51
C SER A 235 22.56 22.86 -13.28
N ARG A 236 23.26 23.60 -12.43
CA ARG A 236 23.82 23.05 -11.18
C ARG A 236 22.70 22.67 -10.21
N VAL A 237 21.59 23.39 -10.20
CA VAL A 237 20.42 23.04 -9.37
C VAL A 237 19.85 21.69 -9.79
N PHE A 238 19.73 21.44 -11.10
CA PHE A 238 19.27 20.15 -11.59
C PHE A 238 20.22 19.00 -11.20
N GLN A 239 21.52 19.18 -11.44
CA GLN A 239 22.54 18.17 -11.15
C GLN A 239 22.67 17.86 -9.66
N ASN A 240 22.44 18.84 -8.79
CA ASN A 240 22.56 18.65 -7.34
C ASN A 240 21.26 18.16 -6.68
N ASN A 241 20.10 18.51 -7.23
CA ASN A 241 18.83 18.26 -6.54
C ASN A 241 17.86 17.36 -7.28
N CYS A 242 17.98 17.19 -8.60
CA CYS A 242 16.98 16.48 -9.40
C CYS A 242 17.50 15.17 -10.01
N ILE A 243 18.77 15.15 -10.41
CA ILE A 243 19.35 14.06 -11.17
C ILE A 243 19.26 12.71 -10.46
N GLY A 244 19.47 12.67 -9.15
CA GLY A 244 19.49 11.41 -8.39
C GLY A 244 18.14 10.72 -8.30
N CYS A 245 17.04 11.48 -8.33
CA CYS A 245 15.69 10.90 -8.43
C CYS A 245 15.38 10.47 -9.88
N HIS A 246 15.70 11.33 -10.85
CA HIS A 246 15.38 11.08 -12.26
C HIS A 246 16.17 9.93 -12.87
N SER A 247 17.42 9.72 -12.45
CA SER A 247 18.28 8.65 -13.00
C SER A 247 17.73 7.25 -12.77
N GLY A 248 17.01 7.02 -11.67
CA GLY A 248 16.36 5.73 -11.41
C GLY A 248 14.89 5.71 -11.78
N MET A 249 14.17 6.82 -11.55
CA MET A 249 12.73 6.91 -11.81
C MET A 249 12.40 6.86 -13.31
N ASP A 250 13.07 7.69 -14.13
CA ASP A 250 12.70 7.87 -15.53
C ASP A 250 12.81 6.58 -16.35
N PRO A 251 13.86 5.73 -16.20
CA PRO A 251 13.92 4.45 -16.87
C PRO A 251 12.78 3.49 -16.53
N MET A 252 12.36 3.43 -15.26
CA MET A 252 11.26 2.56 -14.82
C MET A 252 9.89 3.15 -15.18
N ALA A 253 9.70 4.45 -15.04
CA ALA A 253 8.45 5.12 -15.38
C ALA A 253 8.12 5.05 -16.88
N GLN A 254 9.10 4.72 -17.74
CA GLN A 254 8.88 4.48 -19.17
C GLN A 254 7.89 3.33 -19.42
N ALA A 255 7.74 2.40 -18.50
CA ALA A 255 6.71 1.34 -18.53
C ALA A 255 5.28 1.86 -18.78
N PHE A 256 5.04 3.12 -18.45
CA PHE A 256 3.73 3.78 -18.66
C PHE A 256 3.68 4.66 -19.91
N ALA A 257 4.59 4.50 -20.86
CA ALA A 257 4.67 5.37 -22.04
C ALA A 257 3.40 5.40 -22.91
N TYR A 258 2.62 4.32 -22.88
CA TYR A 258 1.38 4.19 -23.67
C TYR A 258 0.11 4.53 -22.89
N TYR A 259 0.21 4.91 -21.59
CA TYR A 259 -0.93 5.18 -20.73
C TYR A 259 -1.15 6.68 -20.51
N ASN A 260 -2.42 7.06 -20.41
CA ASN A 260 -2.86 8.41 -20.08
C ASN A 260 -4.17 8.35 -19.27
N PHE A 261 -4.60 9.48 -18.75
CA PHE A 261 -5.97 9.69 -18.30
C PHE A 261 -6.62 10.72 -19.23
N GLU A 262 -7.64 10.28 -19.96
CA GLU A 262 -8.38 11.08 -20.92
C GLU A 262 -9.65 11.63 -20.27
N TYR A 263 -9.87 12.94 -20.39
CA TYR A 263 -11.04 13.62 -19.87
C TYR A 263 -11.28 14.94 -20.64
N ASP A 264 -12.49 15.48 -20.55
CA ASP A 264 -12.86 16.75 -21.18
C ASP A 264 -12.42 17.92 -20.29
N VAL A 265 -11.26 18.50 -20.59
CA VAL A 265 -10.65 19.59 -19.80
C VAL A 265 -11.56 20.81 -19.70
N ASP A 266 -12.38 21.09 -20.72
CA ASP A 266 -13.21 22.29 -20.79
C ASP A 266 -14.54 22.13 -20.01
N ASN A 267 -15.16 20.93 -20.05
CA ASN A 267 -16.47 20.67 -19.44
C ASN A 267 -16.37 19.84 -18.15
N ASP A 268 -15.30 19.10 -17.94
CA ASP A 268 -15.01 18.28 -16.75
C ASP A 268 -13.56 18.49 -16.28
N PRO A 269 -13.22 19.69 -15.82
CA PRO A 269 -11.83 20.04 -15.48
C PRO A 269 -11.24 19.22 -14.33
N THR A 270 -12.05 18.50 -13.58
CA THR A 270 -11.62 17.60 -12.49
C THR A 270 -11.51 16.15 -12.92
N GLY A 271 -11.89 15.80 -14.15
CA GLY A 271 -11.81 14.44 -14.69
C GLY A 271 -12.77 13.45 -14.04
N GLU A 272 -13.95 13.92 -13.55
CA GLU A 272 -14.93 13.02 -12.93
C GLU A 272 -15.49 12.00 -13.92
N ASN A 273 -15.56 12.35 -15.20
CA ASN A 273 -16.00 11.47 -16.28
C ASN A 273 -14.84 11.04 -17.20
N GLY A 274 -13.62 11.08 -16.68
CA GLY A 274 -12.44 10.62 -17.42
C GLY A 274 -12.17 9.12 -17.25
N ARG A 275 -11.34 8.60 -18.13
CA ARG A 275 -10.97 7.20 -18.20
C ARG A 275 -9.47 6.99 -18.36
N LEU A 276 -9.00 5.80 -17.95
CA LEU A 276 -7.68 5.33 -18.37
C LEU A 276 -7.70 5.15 -19.90
N ASP A 277 -6.73 5.76 -20.57
CA ASP A 277 -6.45 5.61 -21.98
C ASP A 277 -5.15 4.81 -22.19
N TYR A 278 -5.14 3.94 -23.20
CA TYR A 278 -4.00 3.11 -23.54
C TYR A 278 -3.86 2.99 -25.06
N ASN A 279 -2.76 3.46 -25.59
CA ASN A 279 -2.44 3.33 -27.01
C ASN A 279 -2.07 1.88 -27.34
N GLY A 280 -2.99 1.14 -27.92
CA GLY A 280 -2.84 -0.27 -28.26
C GLY A 280 -1.84 -0.54 -29.42
N ALA A 281 -1.64 -1.80 -29.75
CA ALA A 281 -0.79 -2.17 -30.87
C ALA A 281 -1.38 -1.64 -32.18
N GLY A 282 -0.57 -0.91 -32.94
CA GLY A 282 -0.98 -0.26 -34.19
C GLY A 282 -1.53 1.15 -34.07
N GLU A 283 -1.76 1.64 -32.84
CA GLU A 283 -2.13 3.04 -32.63
C GLU A 283 -0.90 3.95 -32.70
N ILE A 284 -1.07 5.09 -33.35
CA ILE A 284 -0.01 6.09 -33.51
C ILE A 284 -0.54 7.42 -33.01
N ASP A 285 0.08 7.94 -31.95
CA ASP A 285 -0.17 9.31 -31.49
C ASP A 285 0.40 10.30 -32.55
N PRO A 286 -0.42 11.20 -33.12
CA PRO A 286 0.03 12.09 -34.18
C PRO A 286 1.14 13.05 -33.74
N ALA A 287 1.20 13.40 -32.46
CA ALA A 287 2.20 14.34 -31.96
C ALA A 287 3.56 13.70 -31.76
N THR A 288 3.61 12.39 -31.52
CA THR A 288 4.87 11.66 -31.28
C THR A 288 5.30 10.80 -32.48
N GLY A 289 4.37 10.46 -33.37
CA GLY A 289 4.60 9.54 -34.47
C GLY A 289 4.83 8.08 -34.02
N SER A 290 4.47 7.74 -32.79
CA SER A 290 4.60 6.41 -32.19
C SER A 290 3.40 6.13 -31.27
N ARG A 291 3.39 4.97 -30.58
CA ARG A 291 2.39 4.67 -29.53
C ARG A 291 2.57 5.52 -28.27
N VAL A 292 3.69 6.20 -28.11
CA VAL A 292 3.99 7.00 -26.92
C VAL A 292 2.98 8.15 -26.81
N GLN A 293 2.36 8.28 -25.64
CA GLN A 293 1.38 9.36 -25.36
C GLN A 293 2.04 10.73 -25.49
N ALA A 294 1.35 11.67 -26.14
CA ALA A 294 1.83 13.04 -26.42
C ALA A 294 2.36 13.76 -25.16
N LYS A 295 1.72 13.53 -24.01
CA LYS A 295 2.13 14.14 -22.74
C LYS A 295 3.54 13.79 -22.28
N ASN A 296 4.13 12.70 -22.77
CA ASN A 296 5.51 12.34 -22.47
C ASN A 296 6.51 13.19 -23.27
N HIS A 297 6.05 13.93 -24.27
CA HIS A 297 6.83 14.84 -25.10
C HIS A 297 6.50 16.32 -24.87
N ILE A 298 5.61 16.65 -23.94
CA ILE A 298 5.31 18.05 -23.56
C ILE A 298 6.61 18.71 -23.10
N ASN A 299 6.81 19.96 -23.59
CA ASN A 299 8.04 20.74 -23.30
C ASN A 299 9.33 20.08 -23.77
N SER A 300 9.30 19.28 -24.83
CA SER A 300 10.47 18.57 -25.39
C SER A 300 11.65 19.49 -25.76
N ALA A 301 11.40 20.77 -26.02
CA ALA A 301 12.44 21.76 -26.28
C ALA A 301 13.15 22.27 -24.99
N THR A 302 12.65 21.95 -23.80
CA THR A 302 13.23 22.44 -22.52
C THR A 302 14.64 21.90 -22.31
N PHE A 303 14.86 20.64 -22.65
CA PHE A 303 16.15 20.01 -22.65
C PHE A 303 16.38 19.24 -23.96
N PRO A 304 16.83 19.90 -25.04
CA PRO A 304 16.95 19.28 -26.36
C PRO A 304 17.85 18.03 -26.43
N TYR A 305 18.80 17.90 -25.50
CA TYR A 305 19.71 16.75 -25.38
C TYR A 305 19.18 15.63 -24.48
N GLY A 306 17.95 15.79 -23.95
CA GLY A 306 17.31 14.78 -23.13
C GLY A 306 16.85 13.57 -23.95
N PHE A 307 16.53 12.50 -23.23
CA PHE A 307 16.05 11.27 -23.82
C PHE A 307 14.66 11.45 -24.44
N VAL A 308 14.48 10.95 -25.65
CA VAL A 308 13.18 10.86 -26.32
C VAL A 308 12.67 9.44 -26.11
N ILE A 309 11.52 9.29 -25.47
CA ILE A 309 10.91 7.98 -25.21
C ILE A 309 10.46 7.36 -26.54
N PRO A 310 11.02 6.19 -26.95
CA PRO A 310 10.64 5.55 -28.20
C PRO A 310 9.48 4.54 -28.03
N ASP A 311 9.36 3.95 -26.85
CA ASP A 311 8.47 2.84 -26.54
C ASP A 311 8.23 2.73 -25.01
N ASP A 312 7.62 1.62 -24.55
CA ASP A 312 7.35 1.31 -23.14
C ASP A 312 8.42 0.41 -22.47
N LYS A 313 9.60 0.30 -23.10
CA LYS A 313 10.70 -0.49 -22.53
C LYS A 313 11.27 0.21 -21.29
N TRP A 314 11.24 -0.49 -20.17
CA TRP A 314 11.75 -0.02 -18.89
C TRP A 314 13.00 -0.82 -18.47
N ASP A 315 13.85 -0.19 -17.64
CA ASP A 315 15.01 -0.81 -16.99
C ASP A 315 15.11 -0.36 -15.52
N ASN A 316 15.42 -1.30 -14.61
CA ASN A 316 15.62 -1.02 -13.19
C ASN A 316 17.09 -0.77 -12.88
N TYR A 317 17.51 0.49 -12.93
CA TYR A 317 18.87 0.88 -12.59
C TYR A 317 19.20 0.76 -11.10
N TRP A 318 18.17 0.60 -10.23
CA TRP A 318 18.35 0.40 -8.79
C TRP A 318 18.77 -1.02 -8.40
N ARG A 319 18.88 -1.93 -9.35
CA ARG A 319 19.53 -3.24 -9.13
C ARG A 319 21.02 -3.13 -8.85
N GLU A 320 21.60 -1.97 -9.08
CA GLU A 320 22.97 -1.63 -8.75
C GLU A 320 23.02 -0.38 -7.86
N GLY A 321 24.12 -0.23 -7.12
CA GLY A 321 24.33 0.91 -6.23
C GLY A 321 23.57 0.82 -4.89
N PRO A 322 23.33 1.96 -4.22
CA PRO A 322 22.76 1.95 -2.87
C PRO A 322 21.37 1.33 -2.78
N ASN A 323 20.56 1.38 -3.85
CA ASN A 323 19.19 0.88 -3.85
C ASN A 323 19.08 -0.65 -4.06
N MET A 324 20.20 -1.37 -4.17
CA MET A 324 20.20 -2.84 -4.12
C MET A 324 19.55 -3.39 -2.83
N HIS A 325 19.61 -2.63 -1.74
CA HIS A 325 18.99 -3.00 -0.46
C HIS A 325 17.45 -3.12 -0.49
N LEU A 326 16.82 -2.71 -1.59
CA LEU A 326 15.38 -2.95 -1.80
C LEU A 326 15.08 -4.43 -2.09
N GLY A 327 16.11 -5.26 -2.30
CA GLY A 327 15.99 -6.71 -2.41
C GLY A 327 15.28 -7.13 -3.70
N TRP A 328 15.86 -6.79 -4.86
CA TRP A 328 15.31 -7.14 -6.17
C TRP A 328 15.42 -8.64 -6.44
N SER A 329 14.37 -9.23 -7.02
CA SER A 329 14.35 -10.66 -7.35
C SER A 329 15.44 -11.04 -8.37
N GLU A 330 16.28 -12.03 -8.04
CA GLU A 330 17.32 -12.54 -8.94
C GLU A 330 16.74 -13.33 -10.14
N VAL A 331 15.48 -13.77 -10.04
CA VAL A 331 14.81 -14.54 -11.10
C VAL A 331 14.28 -13.61 -12.20
N LEU A 332 13.98 -12.37 -11.89
CA LEU A 332 13.48 -11.40 -12.85
C LEU A 332 14.62 -10.65 -13.54
N PRO A 333 14.47 -10.26 -14.81
CA PRO A 333 15.56 -9.67 -15.60
C PRO A 333 15.90 -8.22 -15.20
N GLY A 334 15.07 -7.55 -14.40
CA GLY A 334 15.24 -6.13 -14.06
C GLY A 334 14.96 -5.17 -15.22
N SER A 335 14.34 -5.66 -16.28
CA SER A 335 13.92 -4.89 -17.45
C SER A 335 12.75 -5.58 -18.14
N GLY A 336 12.00 -4.82 -18.95
CA GLY A 336 10.86 -5.39 -19.67
C GLY A 336 10.12 -4.34 -20.47
N ASN A 337 8.88 -4.65 -20.85
CA ASN A 337 7.98 -3.75 -21.54
C ASN A 337 6.66 -3.64 -20.79
N GLY A 338 6.14 -2.43 -20.71
CA GLY A 338 4.83 -2.12 -20.15
C GLY A 338 4.72 -2.21 -18.62
N ALA A 339 3.61 -1.72 -18.11
CA ALA A 339 3.33 -1.59 -16.68
C ALA A 339 3.24 -2.94 -15.96
N LYS A 340 2.74 -3.99 -16.63
CA LYS A 340 2.58 -5.32 -16.02
C LYS A 340 3.91 -5.91 -15.56
N SER A 341 4.91 -5.99 -16.46
CA SER A 341 6.21 -6.53 -16.14
C SER A 341 6.99 -5.67 -15.13
N MET A 342 6.81 -4.34 -15.18
CA MET A 342 7.37 -3.44 -14.17
C MET A 342 6.72 -3.66 -12.81
N GLY A 343 5.40 -3.87 -12.78
CA GLY A 343 4.67 -4.23 -11.57
C GLY A 343 5.13 -5.56 -10.97
N GLU A 344 5.45 -6.56 -11.79
CA GLU A 344 6.06 -7.83 -11.35
C GLU A 344 7.43 -7.61 -10.70
N GLU A 345 8.28 -6.77 -11.29
CA GLU A 345 9.58 -6.39 -10.72
C GLU A 345 9.43 -5.77 -9.34
N LEU A 346 8.54 -4.80 -9.19
CA LEU A 346 8.30 -4.11 -7.92
C LEU A 346 7.71 -5.07 -6.87
N ALA A 347 6.71 -5.86 -7.23
CA ALA A 347 5.98 -6.73 -6.32
C ALA A 347 6.82 -7.93 -5.81
N ASN A 348 7.89 -8.30 -6.52
CA ASN A 348 8.80 -9.37 -6.11
C ASN A 348 10.06 -8.83 -5.39
N SER A 349 10.08 -7.56 -4.98
CA SER A 349 11.15 -7.01 -4.14
C SER A 349 10.89 -7.28 -2.66
N GLU A 350 11.94 -7.40 -1.85
CA GLU A 350 11.84 -7.49 -0.39
C GLU A 350 11.18 -6.24 0.19
N ALA A 351 11.46 -5.08 -0.39
CA ALA A 351 10.85 -3.82 0.00
C ALA A 351 9.32 -3.82 -0.13
N PHE A 352 8.77 -4.49 -1.15
CA PHE A 352 7.32 -4.68 -1.28
C PHE A 352 6.76 -5.46 -0.09
N ALA A 353 7.31 -6.64 0.19
CA ALA A 353 6.82 -7.49 1.27
C ALA A 353 6.90 -6.78 2.63
N GLN A 354 8.05 -6.21 2.95
CA GLN A 354 8.27 -5.47 4.19
C GLN A 354 7.35 -4.25 4.33
N CYS A 355 7.07 -3.55 3.23
CA CYS A 355 6.16 -2.42 3.22
C CYS A 355 4.74 -2.84 3.60
N GLN A 356 4.19 -3.91 3.00
CA GLN A 356 2.84 -4.37 3.30
C GLN A 356 2.72 -4.80 4.77
N VAL A 357 3.68 -5.58 5.27
CA VAL A 357 3.70 -6.02 6.68
C VAL A 357 3.80 -4.80 7.63
N THR A 358 4.68 -3.86 7.34
CA THR A 358 4.83 -2.65 8.17
C THR A 358 3.57 -1.80 8.22
N LYS A 359 2.83 -1.70 7.11
CA LYS A 359 1.54 -0.98 7.07
C LYS A 359 0.49 -1.66 7.94
N VAL A 360 0.35 -2.97 7.82
CA VAL A 360 -0.56 -3.75 8.66
C VAL A 360 -0.18 -3.63 10.13
N PHE A 361 1.13 -3.73 10.45
CA PHE A 361 1.61 -3.53 11.82
C PHE A 361 1.16 -2.18 12.39
N LYS A 362 1.40 -1.10 11.68
CA LYS A 362 1.00 0.25 12.14
C LYS A 362 -0.51 0.38 12.33
N GLN A 363 -1.29 -0.26 11.48
CA GLN A 363 -2.75 -0.19 11.55
C GLN A 363 -3.30 -1.02 12.70
N VAL A 364 -2.80 -2.23 12.92
CA VAL A 364 -3.32 -3.15 13.94
C VAL A 364 -2.77 -2.83 15.32
N CYS A 365 -1.47 -2.52 15.44
CA CYS A 365 -0.85 -2.16 16.71
C CYS A 365 -1.11 -0.71 17.11
N LEU A 366 -1.65 0.13 16.20
CA LEU A 366 -1.95 1.56 16.39
C LEU A 366 -0.72 2.40 16.77
N ARG A 367 0.47 1.92 16.41
CA ARG A 367 1.76 2.58 16.63
C ARG A 367 2.79 2.19 15.56
N ALA A 368 3.83 2.98 15.41
CA ALA A 368 5.00 2.58 14.63
C ALA A 368 5.84 1.54 15.38
N PRO A 369 6.68 0.74 14.70
CA PRO A 369 7.66 -0.11 15.36
C PRO A 369 8.62 0.73 16.22
N GLU A 370 8.75 0.40 17.52
CA GLU A 370 9.50 1.21 18.48
C GLU A 370 10.86 0.60 18.81
N ASP A 371 10.94 -0.71 18.98
CA ASP A 371 12.13 -1.38 19.46
C ASP A 371 12.60 -2.53 18.55
N SER A 372 13.55 -3.32 19.02
CA SER A 372 14.06 -4.49 18.30
C SER A 372 13.07 -5.65 18.26
N SER A 373 12.17 -5.78 19.27
CA SER A 373 11.15 -6.83 19.29
C SER A 373 10.15 -6.62 18.15
N ASP A 374 9.68 -5.39 17.99
CA ASP A 374 8.78 -5.02 16.87
C ASP A 374 9.42 -5.28 15.50
N ARG A 375 10.68 -4.86 15.35
CA ARG A 375 11.40 -5.07 14.08
C ARG A 375 11.59 -6.54 13.77
N ASN A 376 12.03 -7.33 14.75
CA ASN A 376 12.17 -8.78 14.59
C ASN A 376 10.83 -9.45 14.30
N ARG A 377 9.73 -8.93 14.88
CA ARG A 377 8.39 -9.46 14.59
C ARG A 377 7.95 -9.15 13.17
N ILE A 378 8.18 -7.91 12.71
CA ILE A 378 7.92 -7.52 11.32
C ILE A 378 8.72 -8.39 10.36
N ASP A 379 10.01 -8.63 10.62
CA ASP A 379 10.86 -9.49 9.79
C ASP A 379 10.30 -10.91 9.74
N SER A 380 9.95 -11.50 10.90
CA SER A 380 9.34 -12.83 10.96
C SER A 380 8.00 -12.94 10.22
N ILE A 381 7.13 -11.91 10.32
CA ILE A 381 5.87 -11.87 9.58
C ILE A 381 6.14 -11.69 8.08
N THR A 382 7.17 -10.94 7.70
CA THR A 382 7.58 -10.77 6.30
C THR A 382 8.04 -12.09 5.69
N ASP A 383 8.83 -12.86 6.43
CA ASP A 383 9.26 -14.22 6.02
C ASP A 383 8.05 -15.16 5.87
N SER A 384 7.11 -15.12 6.83
CA SER A 384 5.85 -15.84 6.75
C SER A 384 5.02 -15.45 5.53
N PHE A 385 4.83 -14.15 5.30
CA PHE A 385 4.09 -13.60 4.17
C PHE A 385 4.65 -14.06 2.82
N THR A 386 5.97 -13.99 2.65
CA THR A 386 6.63 -14.39 1.40
C THR A 386 6.58 -15.89 1.17
N SER A 387 6.80 -16.70 2.20
CA SER A 387 6.80 -18.16 2.11
C SER A 387 5.41 -18.79 1.95
N ASN A 388 4.35 -18.10 2.40
CA ASN A 388 2.97 -18.58 2.33
C ASN A 388 2.16 -17.96 1.17
N GLY A 389 2.81 -17.51 0.09
CA GLY A 389 2.14 -17.08 -1.14
C GLY A 389 1.55 -15.67 -1.07
N TYR A 390 2.14 -14.79 -0.27
CA TYR A 390 1.79 -13.37 -0.16
C TYR A 390 0.32 -13.13 0.23
N ARG A 391 -0.17 -13.87 1.24
CA ARG A 391 -1.55 -13.76 1.74
C ARG A 391 -1.66 -12.67 2.80
N LEU A 392 -2.19 -11.52 2.42
CA LEU A 392 -2.22 -10.35 3.31
C LEU A 392 -3.15 -10.55 4.53
N LYS A 393 -4.19 -11.35 4.42
CA LYS A 393 -5.07 -11.69 5.53
C LYS A 393 -4.32 -12.38 6.67
N GLN A 394 -3.36 -13.26 6.34
CA GLN A 394 -2.47 -13.89 7.31
C GLN A 394 -1.60 -12.87 8.06
N VAL A 395 -1.10 -11.84 7.37
CA VAL A 395 -0.32 -10.76 8.01
C VAL A 395 -1.15 -10.04 9.06
N TYR A 396 -2.44 -9.79 8.79
CA TYR A 396 -3.36 -9.23 9.79
C TYR A 396 -3.50 -10.15 11.00
N ALA A 397 -3.69 -11.46 10.80
CA ALA A 397 -3.83 -12.43 11.89
C ALA A 397 -2.58 -12.50 12.77
N GLU A 398 -1.40 -12.63 12.16
CA GLU A 398 -0.13 -12.71 12.88
C GLU A 398 0.22 -11.42 13.63
N THR A 399 -0.10 -10.27 13.03
CA THR A 399 0.11 -8.97 13.66
C THR A 399 -0.85 -8.75 14.83
N ALA A 400 -2.13 -9.12 14.67
CA ALA A 400 -3.13 -8.99 15.73
C ALA A 400 -2.80 -9.90 16.92
N ALA A 401 -2.32 -11.13 16.67
CA ALA A 401 -1.86 -12.05 17.71
C ALA A 401 -0.67 -11.47 18.51
N TYR A 402 0.25 -10.77 17.83
CA TYR A 402 1.38 -10.12 18.49
C TYR A 402 0.93 -8.96 19.37
N CYS A 403 0.07 -8.07 18.84
CA CYS A 403 -0.31 -6.84 19.54
C CYS A 403 -1.41 -7.03 20.59
N ALA A 404 -2.12 -8.17 20.63
CA ALA A 404 -3.18 -8.42 21.61
C ALA A 404 -2.64 -8.69 23.03
N GLY A 405 -1.36 -8.96 23.18
CA GLY A 405 -0.69 -9.21 24.46
C GLY A 405 -0.04 -7.98 25.09
N GLU A 406 -0.18 -6.80 24.45
CA GLU A 406 0.44 -5.54 24.88
C GLU A 406 -0.46 -4.64 25.73
#